data_731663d4bde6356e8dbac1bf2878b024
#
_entry.id   731663d4bde6356e8dbac1bf2878b024
#
_cell.length_a   1.000
_cell.length_b   1.000
_cell.length_c   1.000
_cell.angle_alpha   90.00
_cell.angle_beta   90.00
_cell.angle_gamma   90.00
#
_symmetry.space_group_name_H-M   'P 1'
#
loop_
_entity.id
_entity.type
_entity.pdbx_description
1 polymer ?
#
loop_
_entity_poly.entity_id
_entity_poly.type
_entity_poly.pdbx_seq_one_letter_code
_entity_poly.pdbx_strand_id
1 'polypeptide(L)'
;MEPRKDRVEERAAEQTGSEVGTQTPVEAPPRNGGTEAPEAPFRERRKRPRISETPPAPPPPPRLDDYEPIIGKPELDELRFLARPLRGKTVKMVNSTSLGGGVAEMLNRLIPLLSELEVVTRWDVITGGNDFFEVTKAFHNALHGGEYVLTKEARDIFMMYNEQNRQRMQFSEDLFVIHDPQPVGLVRSRERNRGKWMWRCHIDLSNPHPDVWGFLRPMVEEYDATVFSSPAFSRQLMAPQYLFFPCIDPLSEKNKELDPAYIQKVCDDFGIDRSRPIVTQISRFDRLKDPVGVIQAYKLAKKYVDCQLVLAGGGATDDPEGAIVLQEVMEAAGEDPDVIILNLPPWSALEINALQRASTVVVQKSLKEGFGLTVTEGLWKERPVVANKVGGIPLQIEDGVTGYLVTNTEQCVERVLMILQHPDVAIQLGQRGREVVRRNFLSTANLRNYLRLFHDLTVDSSTYMP
;
A
#
# COMPACT_ATOMS: atom_id res chain seq x y z
N MET A 1 7.79 25.92 56.19
CA MET A 1 8.40 24.86 57.00
C MET A 1 9.18 23.98 56.05
N GLU A 2 10.37 24.40 55.70
CA GLU A 2 11.51 23.56 55.27
C GLU A 2 12.21 23.03 56.56
N PRO A 3 13.16 22.11 56.53
CA PRO A 3 13.97 21.54 55.43
C PRO A 3 14.36 20.04 55.63
N ARG A 4 15.04 19.39 54.68
CA ARG A 4 16.44 18.97 54.84
C ARG A 4 16.96 18.20 53.62
N LYS A 5 18.10 18.71 53.14
CA LYS A 5 19.09 18.03 52.29
C LYS A 5 19.86 17.00 53.12
N ASP A 6 20.30 15.91 52.50
CA ASP A 6 21.60 15.31 52.84
C ASP A 6 22.32 14.75 51.63
N ARG A 7 23.53 15.21 51.44
CA ARG A 7 24.62 14.77 50.54
C ARG A 7 25.42 13.67 51.24
N VAL A 8 25.97 12.73 50.44
CA VAL A 8 27.30 12.07 50.71
C VAL A 8 27.75 11.55 49.35
N GLU A 9 28.69 12.16 48.65
CA GLU A 9 30.17 12.15 48.71
C GLU A 9 30.82 10.93 48.06
N GLU A 10 31.62 11.30 47.03
CA GLU A 10 32.64 10.52 46.31
C GLU A 10 33.69 9.90 47.22
N ARG A 11 34.27 8.77 46.76
CA ARG A 11 35.70 8.49 46.96
C ARG A 11 36.25 7.66 45.81
N ALA A 12 37.29 8.21 45.18
CA ALA A 12 38.24 7.58 44.28
C ALA A 12 39.45 7.04 45.09
N ALA A 13 40.19 6.15 44.46
CA ALA A 13 41.64 5.93 44.47
C ALA A 13 41.99 4.43 44.55
N GLU A 14 42.71 3.95 43.65
CA GLU A 14 44.12 3.85 43.23
C GLU A 14 44.73 2.46 43.40
N GLN A 15 45.26 1.97 42.29
CA GLN A 15 46.56 1.28 42.03
C GLN A 15 47.00 0.08 42.84
N THR A 16 47.39 -0.99 42.14
CA THR A 16 48.74 -1.61 41.93
C THR A 16 48.56 -2.93 41.22
N GLY A 17 49.17 -3.30 40.21
CA GLY A 17 50.43 -3.54 39.62
C GLY A 17 51.04 -4.95 39.87
N SER A 18 51.50 -5.60 38.75
CA SER A 18 52.37 -6.79 38.63
C SER A 18 51.63 -8.16 38.48
N GLU A 19 51.99 -9.14 37.65
CA GLU A 19 53.25 -9.52 37.00
C GLU A 19 52.92 -10.51 35.86
N VAL A 20 53.78 -10.55 34.87
CA VAL A 20 53.79 -11.45 33.68
C VAL A 20 54.21 -12.86 34.11
N GLY A 21 53.43 -13.88 33.74
CA GLY A 21 53.80 -15.28 33.86
C GLY A 21 53.55 -16.00 32.52
N THR A 22 54.66 -16.22 31.77
CA THR A 22 54.73 -17.09 30.58
C THR A 22 54.52 -18.55 30.95
N GLN A 23 53.52 -19.20 30.35
CA GLN A 23 53.41 -20.67 30.31
C GLN A 23 53.33 -21.17 28.87
N THR A 24 54.20 -22.12 28.58
CA THR A 24 54.43 -22.93 27.39
C THR A 24 53.22 -23.81 27.04
N PRO A 25 53.00 -24.16 25.74
CA PRO A 25 51.84 -24.96 25.31
C PRO A 25 52.09 -26.45 25.61
N VAL A 26 51.04 -27.09 26.15
CA VAL A 26 50.98 -28.57 26.31
C VAL A 26 50.37 -29.16 25.04
N GLU A 27 51.06 -30.14 24.44
CA GLU A 27 50.60 -30.92 23.30
C GLU A 27 49.39 -31.78 23.65
N ALA A 28 48.37 -31.77 22.75
CA ALA A 28 47.19 -32.63 22.83
C ALA A 28 47.45 -33.99 22.17
N PRO A 29 46.87 -35.12 22.69
CA PRO A 29 47.05 -36.45 22.13
C PRO A 29 46.30 -36.69 20.82
N PRO A 30 46.69 -37.66 19.97
CA PRO A 30 46.14 -37.90 18.65
C PRO A 30 44.70 -38.46 18.72
N ARG A 31 43.79 -37.88 17.91
CA ARG A 31 42.44 -38.41 17.72
C ARG A 31 42.46 -39.57 16.74
N ASN A 32 41.92 -40.69 17.19
CA ASN A 32 41.63 -41.88 16.39
C ASN A 32 40.48 -41.63 15.42
N GLY A 33 40.59 -42.25 14.22
CA GLY A 33 39.70 -42.12 13.11
C GLY A 33 38.23 -42.46 13.43
N GLY A 34 37.35 -41.50 13.12
CA GLY A 34 35.92 -41.70 13.04
C GLY A 34 35.51 -41.54 11.57
N THR A 35 34.79 -42.50 11.07
CA THR A 35 34.21 -42.58 9.73
C THR A 35 33.37 -41.35 9.45
N GLU A 36 33.76 -40.62 8.42
CA GLU A 36 32.97 -39.50 7.85
C GLU A 36 31.62 -40.03 7.37
N ALA A 37 30.53 -39.44 7.91
CA ALA A 37 29.21 -39.54 7.31
C ALA A 37 29.20 -38.81 5.97
N PRO A 38 28.51 -39.30 4.93
CA PRO A 38 28.49 -38.63 3.64
C PRO A 38 27.85 -37.25 3.78
N GLU A 39 28.61 -36.20 3.42
CA GLU A 39 28.09 -34.85 3.25
C GLU A 39 26.94 -34.88 2.25
N ALA A 40 25.76 -34.36 2.66
CA ALA A 40 24.67 -34.12 1.76
C ALA A 40 25.13 -33.13 0.65
N PRO A 41 24.77 -33.39 -0.63
CA PRO A 41 25.28 -32.57 -1.72
C PRO A 41 24.85 -31.13 -1.52
N PHE A 42 25.84 -30.24 -1.44
CA PHE A 42 25.67 -28.78 -1.47
C PHE A 42 24.82 -28.45 -2.70
N ARG A 43 23.52 -28.10 -2.50
CA ARG A 43 22.70 -27.60 -3.60
C ARG A 43 23.37 -26.31 -4.07
N GLU A 44 23.93 -26.33 -5.27
CA GLU A 44 24.44 -25.13 -5.96
C GLU A 44 23.41 -24.02 -5.80
N ARG A 45 23.82 -22.88 -5.21
CA ARG A 45 22.99 -21.67 -5.18
C ARG A 45 22.68 -21.32 -6.63
N ARG A 46 21.47 -21.66 -7.11
CA ARG A 46 21.00 -21.29 -8.44
C ARG A 46 21.22 -19.79 -8.60
N LYS A 47 21.85 -19.39 -9.71
CA LYS A 47 22.05 -17.98 -10.06
C LYS A 47 20.68 -17.29 -10.02
N ARG A 48 20.54 -16.27 -9.17
CA ARG A 48 19.33 -15.45 -9.13
C ARG A 48 19.03 -14.92 -10.53
N PRO A 49 17.78 -14.97 -11.02
CA PRO A 49 17.43 -14.42 -12.32
C PRO A 49 17.84 -12.95 -12.36
N ARG A 50 18.43 -12.51 -13.48
CA ARG A 50 18.68 -11.11 -13.72
C ARG A 50 17.34 -10.47 -14.10
N ILE A 51 16.67 -9.84 -13.15
CA ILE A 51 15.60 -8.89 -13.46
C ILE A 51 16.26 -7.72 -14.19
N SER A 52 15.60 -7.22 -15.24
CA SER A 52 16.11 -6.06 -16.00
C SER A 52 16.48 -4.92 -15.06
N GLU A 53 17.65 -4.35 -15.21
CA GLU A 53 18.12 -3.19 -14.44
C GLU A 53 17.40 -1.89 -14.83
N THR A 54 16.69 -1.91 -15.96
CA THR A 54 15.97 -0.75 -16.49
C THR A 54 14.47 -1.04 -16.52
N PRO A 55 13.62 -0.06 -16.17
CA PRO A 55 12.18 -0.21 -16.27
C PRO A 55 11.76 -0.43 -17.73
N PRO A 56 10.84 -1.35 -18.03
CA PRO A 56 10.25 -1.48 -19.36
C PRO A 56 9.46 -0.21 -19.71
N ALA A 57 9.32 0.06 -21.02
CA ALA A 57 8.43 1.11 -21.47
C ALA A 57 6.99 0.80 -20.99
N PRO A 58 6.27 1.80 -20.46
CA PRO A 58 4.90 1.57 -19.99
C PRO A 58 4.03 1.17 -21.18
N PRO A 59 3.15 0.14 -21.03
CA PRO A 59 2.19 -0.20 -22.07
C PRO A 59 1.22 0.98 -22.29
N PRO A 60 0.63 1.08 -23.50
CA PRO A 60 -0.42 2.07 -23.75
C PRO A 60 -1.58 1.87 -22.76
N PRO A 61 -2.27 2.95 -22.35
CA PRO A 61 -3.41 2.83 -21.45
C PRO A 61 -4.51 2.01 -22.12
N PRO A 62 -5.19 1.09 -21.39
CA PRO A 62 -6.30 0.32 -21.92
C PRO A 62 -7.47 1.26 -22.25
N ARG A 63 -8.24 0.85 -23.27
CA ARG A 63 -9.49 1.52 -23.66
C ARG A 63 -10.64 1.03 -22.77
N LEU A 64 -11.72 1.80 -22.74
CA LEU A 64 -12.89 1.46 -21.95
C LEU A 64 -13.48 0.10 -22.38
N ASP A 65 -13.49 -0.22 -23.68
CA ASP A 65 -14.01 -1.48 -24.22
C ASP A 65 -13.18 -2.70 -23.79
N ASP A 66 -11.90 -2.53 -23.47
CA ASP A 66 -11.03 -3.60 -23.01
C ASP A 66 -11.50 -4.18 -21.65
N TYR A 67 -12.32 -3.44 -20.91
CA TYR A 67 -12.91 -3.88 -19.65
C TYR A 67 -14.20 -4.69 -19.81
N GLU A 68 -14.83 -4.71 -20.98
CA GLU A 68 -16.09 -5.44 -21.20
C GLU A 68 -16.03 -6.92 -20.79
N PRO A 69 -14.96 -7.69 -21.09
CA PRO A 69 -14.85 -9.09 -20.67
C PRO A 69 -14.83 -9.29 -19.15
N ILE A 70 -14.50 -8.22 -18.39
CA ILE A 70 -14.34 -8.25 -16.93
C ILE A 70 -15.62 -7.81 -16.23
N ILE A 71 -16.18 -6.67 -16.64
CA ILE A 71 -17.33 -6.05 -15.96
C ILE A 71 -18.65 -6.37 -16.64
N GLY A 72 -18.62 -6.83 -17.90
CA GLY A 72 -19.80 -7.08 -18.72
C GLY A 72 -20.37 -5.82 -19.38
N LYS A 73 -21.13 -6.07 -20.46
CA LYS A 73 -21.75 -5.00 -21.26
C LYS A 73 -22.70 -4.09 -20.46
N PRO A 74 -23.54 -4.59 -19.54
CA PRO A 74 -24.44 -3.70 -18.76
C PRO A 74 -23.70 -2.64 -17.95
N GLU A 75 -22.59 -3.02 -17.27
CA GLU A 75 -21.80 -2.07 -16.49
C GLU A 75 -21.06 -1.07 -17.40
N LEU A 76 -20.58 -1.53 -18.57
CA LEU A 76 -19.95 -0.66 -19.56
C LEU A 76 -20.95 0.37 -20.12
N ASP A 77 -22.19 -0.06 -20.43
CA ASP A 77 -23.25 0.82 -20.90
C ASP A 77 -23.69 1.81 -19.81
N GLU A 78 -23.69 1.42 -18.52
CA GLU A 78 -23.91 2.32 -17.38
C GLU A 78 -22.85 3.42 -17.33
N LEU A 79 -21.56 3.10 -17.48
CA LEU A 79 -20.48 4.10 -17.49
C LEU A 79 -20.69 5.13 -18.60
N ARG A 80 -21.00 4.66 -19.79
CA ARG A 80 -21.31 5.54 -20.94
C ARG A 80 -22.56 6.39 -20.71
N PHE A 81 -23.60 5.83 -20.09
CA PHE A 81 -24.82 6.57 -19.73
C PHE A 81 -24.53 7.67 -18.73
N LEU A 82 -23.80 7.38 -17.63
CA LEU A 82 -23.43 8.36 -16.62
C LEU A 82 -22.55 9.49 -17.17
N ALA A 83 -21.74 9.21 -18.18
CA ALA A 83 -20.87 10.22 -18.80
C ALA A 83 -21.61 11.17 -19.76
N ARG A 84 -22.78 10.79 -20.31
CA ARG A 84 -23.51 11.60 -21.32
C ARG A 84 -23.72 13.07 -20.90
N PRO A 85 -24.25 13.38 -19.70
CA PRO A 85 -24.46 14.77 -19.27
C PRO A 85 -23.16 15.51 -18.94
N LEU A 86 -22.04 14.82 -18.85
CA LEU A 86 -20.72 15.35 -18.53
C LEU A 86 -19.86 15.60 -19.78
N ARG A 87 -20.32 15.23 -20.98
CA ARG A 87 -19.58 15.44 -22.22
C ARG A 87 -19.24 16.91 -22.44
N GLY A 88 -18.00 17.18 -22.77
CA GLY A 88 -17.48 18.53 -22.95
C GLY A 88 -17.20 19.28 -21.65
N LYS A 89 -17.59 18.75 -20.49
CA LYS A 89 -17.15 19.29 -19.19
C LYS A 89 -15.66 19.13 -19.01
N THR A 90 -15.07 20.12 -18.36
CA THR A 90 -13.64 20.19 -18.08
C THR A 90 -13.37 19.89 -16.61
N VAL A 91 -12.41 19.01 -16.35
CA VAL A 91 -11.99 18.60 -15.01
C VAL A 91 -10.51 18.89 -14.84
N LYS A 92 -10.12 19.50 -13.74
CA LYS A 92 -8.73 19.60 -13.31
C LYS A 92 -8.50 18.72 -12.08
N MET A 93 -7.53 17.83 -12.17
CA MET A 93 -7.03 17.03 -11.04
C MET A 93 -5.67 17.56 -10.61
N VAL A 94 -5.46 17.75 -9.31
CA VAL A 94 -4.19 18.27 -8.77
C VAL A 94 -3.72 17.40 -7.62
N ASN A 95 -2.47 16.96 -7.67
CA ASN A 95 -1.79 16.25 -6.58
C ASN A 95 -0.34 16.71 -6.41
N SER A 96 0.43 16.02 -5.56
CA SER A 96 1.81 16.40 -5.22
C SER A 96 2.89 15.73 -6.07
N THR A 97 2.58 14.68 -6.85
CA THR A 97 3.55 13.95 -7.68
C THR A 97 2.90 13.30 -8.89
N SER A 98 3.61 13.28 -10.01
CA SER A 98 3.19 12.52 -11.22
C SER A 98 3.79 11.11 -11.29
N LEU A 99 4.77 10.80 -10.43
CA LEU A 99 5.50 9.54 -10.44
C LEU A 99 5.48 8.91 -9.05
N GLY A 100 5.25 7.60 -9.02
CA GLY A 100 5.22 6.84 -7.77
C GLY A 100 3.98 7.11 -6.91
N GLY A 101 3.64 6.14 -6.07
CA GLY A 101 2.51 6.22 -5.17
C GLY A 101 1.14 5.90 -5.81
N GLY A 102 0.21 5.45 -4.97
CA GLY A 102 -1.10 4.95 -5.39
C GLY A 102 -1.98 5.99 -6.09
N VAL A 103 -1.85 7.28 -5.73
CA VAL A 103 -2.67 8.36 -6.35
C VAL A 103 -2.25 8.57 -7.80
N ALA A 104 -0.94 8.66 -8.08
CA ALA A 104 -0.45 8.82 -9.45
C ALA A 104 -0.79 7.59 -10.31
N GLU A 105 -0.66 6.37 -9.76
CA GLU A 105 -1.05 5.12 -10.45
C GLU A 105 -2.54 5.12 -10.80
N MET A 106 -3.40 5.53 -9.87
CA MET A 106 -4.84 5.66 -10.09
C MET A 106 -5.16 6.69 -11.17
N LEU A 107 -4.55 7.89 -11.13
CA LEU A 107 -4.81 8.98 -12.08
C LEU A 107 -4.36 8.62 -13.50
N ASN A 108 -3.23 7.91 -13.65
CA ASN A 108 -2.75 7.39 -14.92
C ASN A 108 -3.76 6.45 -15.62
N ARG A 109 -4.71 5.87 -14.87
CA ARG A 109 -5.80 5.03 -15.41
C ARG A 109 -7.10 5.79 -15.54
N LEU A 110 -7.46 6.58 -14.56
CA LEU A 110 -8.73 7.31 -14.52
C LEU A 110 -8.83 8.38 -15.63
N ILE A 111 -7.75 9.13 -15.86
CA ILE A 111 -7.76 10.26 -16.80
C ILE A 111 -7.99 9.81 -18.25
N PRO A 112 -7.28 8.80 -18.79
CA PRO A 112 -7.57 8.28 -20.13
C PRO A 112 -9.02 7.81 -20.30
N LEU A 113 -9.57 7.12 -19.30
CA LEU A 113 -10.97 6.64 -19.35
C LEU A 113 -11.98 7.77 -19.33
N LEU A 114 -11.76 8.81 -18.52
CA LEU A 114 -12.59 10.02 -18.54
C LEU A 114 -12.52 10.74 -19.90
N SER A 115 -11.32 10.83 -20.48
CA SER A 115 -11.10 11.46 -21.78
C SER A 115 -11.79 10.68 -22.91
N GLU A 116 -11.77 9.34 -22.88
CA GLU A 116 -12.50 8.49 -23.84
C GLU A 116 -14.02 8.68 -23.74
N LEU A 117 -14.52 8.98 -22.54
CA LEU A 117 -15.92 9.34 -22.29
C LEU A 117 -16.26 10.80 -22.60
N GLU A 118 -15.37 11.52 -23.26
CA GLU A 118 -15.50 12.94 -23.64
C GLU A 118 -15.59 13.91 -22.44
N VAL A 119 -15.08 13.49 -21.26
CA VAL A 119 -14.86 14.35 -20.09
C VAL A 119 -13.43 14.87 -20.15
N VAL A 120 -13.25 16.14 -20.51
CA VAL A 120 -11.92 16.72 -20.75
C VAL A 120 -11.16 16.90 -19.44
N THR A 121 -10.20 16.03 -19.19
CA THR A 121 -9.49 15.98 -17.91
C THR A 121 -8.04 16.44 -18.06
N ARG A 122 -7.60 17.37 -17.21
CA ARG A 122 -6.23 17.85 -17.08
C ARG A 122 -5.65 17.44 -15.73
N TRP A 123 -4.39 17.11 -15.72
CA TRP A 123 -3.66 16.74 -14.50
C TRP A 123 -2.48 17.69 -14.29
N ASP A 124 -2.52 18.42 -13.20
CA ASP A 124 -1.45 19.31 -12.76
C ASP A 124 -0.80 18.77 -11.48
N VAL A 125 0.49 19.05 -11.32
CA VAL A 125 1.26 18.70 -10.12
C VAL A 125 1.74 20.00 -9.47
N ILE A 126 1.58 20.09 -8.14
CA ILE A 126 2.13 21.23 -7.39
C ILE A 126 3.66 21.21 -7.40
N THR A 127 4.25 22.39 -7.25
CA THR A 127 5.69 22.52 -7.04
C THR A 127 5.98 22.99 -5.63
N GLY A 128 7.11 22.54 -5.08
CA GLY A 128 7.59 22.95 -3.77
C GLY A 128 9.09 22.74 -3.65
N GLY A 129 9.72 23.41 -2.69
CA GLY A 129 11.09 23.12 -2.27
C GLY A 129 11.14 21.94 -1.29
N ASN A 130 12.35 21.55 -0.89
CA ASN A 130 12.54 20.47 0.09
C ASN A 130 11.85 20.80 1.42
N ASP A 131 11.92 22.05 1.86
CA ASP A 131 11.25 22.58 3.05
C ASP A 131 9.73 22.33 3.04
N PHE A 132 9.09 22.57 1.89
CA PHE A 132 7.66 22.29 1.72
C PHE A 132 7.35 20.79 1.82
N PHE A 133 8.14 19.96 1.17
CA PHE A 133 7.90 18.52 1.18
C PHE A 133 8.22 17.89 2.52
N GLU A 134 9.19 18.42 3.29
CA GLU A 134 9.44 18.04 4.68
C GLU A 134 8.24 18.36 5.57
N VAL A 135 7.73 19.60 5.49
CA VAL A 135 6.54 20.03 6.24
C VAL A 135 5.32 19.18 5.89
N THR A 136 5.05 18.97 4.60
CA THR A 136 3.88 18.19 4.19
C THR A 136 4.00 16.70 4.49
N LYS A 137 5.21 16.13 4.51
CA LYS A 137 5.47 14.77 5.01
C LYS A 137 5.19 14.67 6.51
N ALA A 138 5.63 15.67 7.29
CA ALA A 138 5.33 15.74 8.71
C ALA A 138 3.81 15.87 8.97
N PHE A 139 3.10 16.69 8.19
CA PHE A 139 1.64 16.78 8.24
C PHE A 139 0.97 15.45 7.91
N HIS A 140 1.42 14.78 6.86
CA HIS A 140 0.93 13.45 6.49
C HIS A 140 1.05 12.46 7.67
N ASN A 141 2.22 12.40 8.31
CA ASN A 141 2.45 11.53 9.46
C ASN A 141 1.57 11.91 10.66
N ALA A 142 1.44 13.21 10.94
CA ALA A 142 0.59 13.73 12.02
C ALA A 142 -0.90 13.44 11.77
N LEU A 143 -1.36 13.55 10.52
CA LEU A 143 -2.73 13.19 10.14
C LEU A 143 -3.00 11.69 10.27
N HIS A 144 -1.97 10.84 10.18
CA HIS A 144 -2.04 9.43 10.54
C HIS A 144 -1.94 9.14 12.05
N GLY A 145 -1.96 10.18 12.90
CA GLY A 145 -1.89 10.05 14.36
C GLY A 145 -0.48 10.06 14.94
N GLY A 146 0.53 10.49 14.17
CA GLY A 146 1.88 10.73 14.68
C GLY A 146 1.97 12.01 15.52
N GLU A 147 2.89 12.01 16.47
CA GLU A 147 3.21 13.20 17.26
C GLU A 147 3.88 14.27 16.40
N TYR A 148 3.44 15.52 16.56
CA TYR A 148 3.99 16.65 15.82
C TYR A 148 3.76 17.97 16.54
N VAL A 149 4.75 18.86 16.52
CA VAL A 149 4.63 20.25 17.03
C VAL A 149 4.42 21.17 15.84
N LEU A 150 3.20 21.65 15.66
CA LEU A 150 2.85 22.55 14.55
C LEU A 150 3.37 23.96 14.80
N THR A 151 4.56 24.28 14.26
CA THR A 151 5.20 25.61 14.39
C THR A 151 4.55 26.66 13.47
N LYS A 152 4.77 27.93 13.79
CA LYS A 152 4.37 29.03 12.92
C LYS A 152 5.09 28.95 11.57
N GLU A 153 6.38 28.62 11.57
CA GLU A 153 7.18 28.46 10.36
C GLU A 153 6.63 27.40 9.42
N ALA A 154 6.28 26.22 9.94
CA ALA A 154 5.66 25.17 9.14
C ALA A 154 4.34 25.61 8.49
N ARG A 155 3.51 26.38 9.21
CA ARG A 155 2.27 26.97 8.65
C ARG A 155 2.59 27.97 7.55
N ASP A 156 3.56 28.85 7.78
CA ASP A 156 3.95 29.90 6.83
C ASP A 156 4.52 29.27 5.54
N ILE A 157 5.40 28.27 5.64
CA ILE A 157 5.92 27.52 4.50
C ILE A 157 4.77 26.86 3.72
N PHE A 158 3.88 26.13 4.40
CA PHE A 158 2.74 25.47 3.78
C PHE A 158 1.87 26.47 3.02
N MET A 159 1.51 27.59 3.63
CA MET A 159 0.68 28.62 3.02
C MET A 159 1.37 29.33 1.87
N MET A 160 2.66 29.64 1.98
CA MET A 160 3.46 30.28 0.95
C MET A 160 3.46 29.43 -0.35
N TYR A 161 3.78 28.13 -0.26
CA TYR A 161 3.82 27.27 -1.46
C TYR A 161 2.44 27.02 -2.06
N ASN A 162 1.39 26.88 -1.25
CA ASN A 162 0.02 26.82 -1.76
C ASN A 162 -0.33 28.11 -2.52
N GLU A 163 0.04 29.28 -2.02
CA GLU A 163 -0.17 30.56 -2.69
C GLU A 163 0.62 30.68 -4.01
N GLN A 164 1.90 30.27 -4.02
CA GLN A 164 2.72 30.25 -5.23
C GLN A 164 2.11 29.34 -6.31
N ASN A 165 1.64 28.14 -5.92
CA ASN A 165 0.96 27.22 -6.86
C ASN A 165 -0.36 27.80 -7.34
N ARG A 166 -1.13 28.48 -6.47
CA ARG A 166 -2.35 29.17 -6.83
C ARG A 166 -2.14 30.29 -7.86
N GLN A 167 -1.01 30.99 -7.78
CA GLN A 167 -0.64 32.04 -8.75
C GLN A 167 -0.14 31.46 -10.08
N ARG A 168 0.54 30.31 -10.04
CA ARG A 168 1.12 29.68 -11.22
C ARG A 168 0.09 28.90 -12.03
N MET A 169 -0.87 28.26 -11.39
CA MET A 169 -1.88 27.43 -12.04
C MET A 169 -3.06 28.27 -12.54
N GLN A 170 -3.64 27.85 -13.66
CA GLN A 170 -4.90 28.39 -14.15
C GLN A 170 -6.06 27.53 -13.66
N PHE A 171 -7.15 28.15 -13.26
CA PHE A 171 -8.35 27.48 -12.76
C PHE A 171 -9.55 27.99 -13.58
N SER A 172 -9.82 27.35 -14.70
CA SER A 172 -10.90 27.73 -15.64
C SER A 172 -11.89 26.58 -15.91
N GLU A 173 -11.66 25.43 -15.26
CA GLU A 173 -12.41 24.22 -15.48
C GLU A 173 -13.77 24.24 -14.73
N ASP A 174 -14.69 23.35 -15.15
CA ASP A 174 -16.00 23.19 -14.50
C ASP A 174 -15.88 22.47 -13.13
N LEU A 175 -14.87 21.58 -13.00
CA LEU A 175 -14.67 20.72 -11.84
C LEU A 175 -13.19 20.67 -11.44
N PHE A 176 -12.93 20.68 -10.14
CA PHE A 176 -11.60 20.59 -9.56
C PHE A 176 -11.56 19.46 -8.55
N VAL A 177 -10.63 18.53 -8.71
CA VAL A 177 -10.36 17.45 -7.75
C VAL A 177 -8.95 17.66 -7.17
N ILE A 178 -8.89 18.04 -5.92
CA ILE A 178 -7.65 18.30 -5.19
C ILE A 178 -7.36 17.10 -4.30
N HIS A 179 -6.22 16.44 -4.57
CA HIS A 179 -5.85 15.19 -3.90
C HIS A 179 -4.91 15.45 -2.73
N ASP A 180 -5.28 14.93 -1.56
CA ASP A 180 -4.50 14.93 -0.33
C ASP A 180 -4.28 16.32 0.31
N PRO A 181 -3.61 16.39 1.49
CA PRO A 181 -3.45 17.65 2.21
C PRO A 181 -2.50 18.65 1.57
N GLN A 182 -1.51 18.20 0.77
CA GLN A 182 -0.46 19.07 0.25
C GLN A 182 -1.01 20.25 -0.55
N PRO A 183 -1.93 20.06 -1.52
CA PRO A 183 -2.51 21.15 -2.31
C PRO A 183 -3.84 21.71 -1.77
N VAL A 184 -4.25 21.33 -0.55
CA VAL A 184 -5.59 21.65 -0.03
C VAL A 184 -5.89 23.16 -0.02
N GLY A 185 -4.85 24.00 0.16
CA GLY A 185 -4.98 25.47 0.16
C GLY A 185 -5.29 26.08 -1.20
N LEU A 186 -5.22 25.31 -2.30
CA LEU A 186 -5.61 25.77 -3.64
C LEU A 186 -7.11 26.15 -3.74
N VAL A 187 -7.94 25.67 -2.81
CA VAL A 187 -9.37 26.03 -2.74
C VAL A 187 -9.61 27.53 -2.69
N ARG A 188 -8.68 28.33 -2.19
CA ARG A 188 -8.73 29.79 -2.22
C ARG A 188 -8.82 30.41 -3.63
N SER A 189 -8.53 29.62 -4.69
CA SER A 189 -8.78 30.02 -6.08
C SER A 189 -10.26 30.06 -6.44
N ARG A 190 -11.14 29.47 -5.63
CA ARG A 190 -12.58 29.41 -5.81
C ARG A 190 -13.22 30.80 -5.94
N GLU A 191 -12.69 31.82 -5.28
CA GLU A 191 -13.17 33.21 -5.37
C GLU A 191 -13.13 33.75 -6.79
N ARG A 192 -12.27 33.19 -7.65
CA ARG A 192 -12.06 33.65 -9.05
C ARG A 192 -12.68 32.72 -10.08
N ASN A 193 -13.35 31.66 -9.66
CA ASN A 193 -13.85 30.59 -10.52
C ASN A 193 -15.24 30.12 -10.05
N ARG A 194 -16.10 29.74 -11.01
CA ARG A 194 -17.46 29.22 -10.74
C ARG A 194 -17.53 27.68 -10.73
N GLY A 195 -16.44 27.01 -11.00
CA GLY A 195 -16.37 25.55 -10.99
C GLY A 195 -16.58 24.96 -9.59
N LYS A 196 -16.87 23.67 -9.52
CA LYS A 196 -17.08 22.92 -8.28
C LYS A 196 -15.80 22.31 -7.79
N TRP A 197 -15.52 22.45 -6.52
CA TRP A 197 -14.27 22.03 -5.88
C TRP A 197 -14.49 20.82 -4.98
N MET A 198 -13.71 19.76 -5.21
CA MET A 198 -13.75 18.53 -4.43
C MET A 198 -12.38 18.29 -3.79
N TRP A 199 -12.38 17.94 -2.51
CA TRP A 199 -11.17 17.46 -1.83
C TRP A 199 -11.20 15.95 -1.70
N ARG A 200 -10.22 15.24 -2.29
CA ARG A 200 -10.06 13.80 -2.19
C ARG A 200 -8.94 13.47 -1.22
N CYS A 201 -9.27 12.96 -0.04
CA CYS A 201 -8.31 12.50 0.94
C CYS A 201 -8.06 11.00 0.79
N HIS A 202 -6.82 10.60 0.53
CA HIS A 202 -6.42 9.19 0.40
C HIS A 202 -5.83 8.61 1.69
N ILE A 203 -5.50 9.49 2.67
CA ILE A 203 -4.86 9.10 3.92
C ILE A 203 -5.88 8.75 5.01
N ASP A 204 -5.41 7.98 6.00
CA ASP A 204 -6.19 7.65 7.19
C ASP A 204 -6.29 8.86 8.12
N LEU A 205 -7.49 9.42 8.26
CA LEU A 205 -7.82 10.49 9.20
C LEU A 205 -8.59 9.97 10.42
N SER A 206 -8.55 8.69 10.73
CA SER A 206 -9.32 8.15 11.87
C SER A 206 -8.95 8.77 13.22
N ASN A 207 -7.68 9.15 13.39
CA ASN A 207 -7.17 9.79 14.60
C ASN A 207 -6.11 10.86 14.27
N PRO A 208 -6.45 11.95 13.58
CA PRO A 208 -5.47 12.94 13.18
C PRO A 208 -5.00 13.80 14.35
N HIS A 209 -3.74 14.26 14.31
CA HIS A 209 -3.21 15.20 15.30
C HIS A 209 -4.07 16.48 15.33
N PRO A 210 -4.57 16.90 16.53
CA PRO A 210 -5.57 17.96 16.63
C PRO A 210 -5.13 19.30 16.02
N ASP A 211 -3.87 19.70 16.27
CA ASP A 211 -3.38 21.00 15.78
C ASP A 211 -3.22 21.03 14.27
N VAL A 212 -2.72 19.93 13.66
CA VAL A 212 -2.56 19.84 12.21
C VAL A 212 -3.92 19.79 11.53
N TRP A 213 -4.83 18.95 12.05
CA TRP A 213 -6.19 18.92 11.52
C TRP A 213 -6.92 20.26 11.70
N GLY A 214 -6.80 20.87 12.89
CA GLY A 214 -7.37 22.19 13.19
C GLY A 214 -6.84 23.28 12.26
N PHE A 215 -5.60 23.19 11.80
CA PHE A 215 -5.03 24.11 10.80
C PHE A 215 -5.58 23.88 9.38
N LEU A 216 -5.74 22.63 8.96
CA LEU A 216 -6.17 22.27 7.60
C LEU A 216 -7.69 22.34 7.43
N ARG A 217 -8.47 22.00 8.47
CA ARG A 217 -9.91 21.89 8.45
C ARG A 217 -10.63 23.13 7.86
N PRO A 218 -10.27 24.39 8.20
CA PRO A 218 -10.94 25.55 7.62
C PRO A 218 -10.83 25.61 6.10
N MET A 219 -9.72 25.15 5.52
CA MET A 219 -9.55 25.06 4.07
C MET A 219 -10.39 23.91 3.49
N VAL A 220 -10.47 22.77 4.18
CA VAL A 220 -11.30 21.63 3.76
C VAL A 220 -12.79 22.00 3.75
N GLU A 221 -13.25 22.83 4.67
CA GLU A 221 -14.65 23.28 4.76
C GLU A 221 -15.07 24.23 3.64
N GLU A 222 -14.11 24.79 2.88
CA GLU A 222 -14.39 25.62 1.69
C GLU A 222 -14.73 24.80 0.43
N TYR A 223 -14.51 23.47 0.42
CA TYR A 223 -14.83 22.60 -0.71
C TYR A 223 -16.34 22.33 -0.84
N ASP A 224 -16.83 22.14 -2.07
CA ASP A 224 -18.24 21.78 -2.33
C ASP A 224 -18.53 20.31 -1.95
N ALA A 225 -17.52 19.46 -1.98
CA ALA A 225 -17.61 18.05 -1.57
C ALA A 225 -16.26 17.54 -1.07
N THR A 226 -16.32 16.53 -0.20
CA THR A 226 -15.14 15.80 0.26
C THR A 226 -15.30 14.31 0.00
N VAL A 227 -14.19 13.64 -0.30
CA VAL A 227 -14.18 12.21 -0.65
C VAL A 227 -13.14 11.49 0.20
N PHE A 228 -13.56 10.45 0.90
CA PHE A 228 -12.73 9.62 1.78
C PHE A 228 -12.66 8.18 1.30
N SER A 229 -11.62 7.45 1.73
CA SER A 229 -11.41 6.05 1.39
C SER A 229 -12.09 5.07 2.35
N SER A 230 -12.58 5.55 3.50
CA SER A 230 -13.24 4.74 4.52
C SER A 230 -14.20 5.60 5.34
N PRO A 231 -15.31 5.06 5.83
CA PRO A 231 -16.18 5.75 6.78
C PRO A 231 -15.42 6.20 8.04
N ALA A 232 -14.45 5.43 8.51
CA ALA A 232 -13.62 5.76 9.66
C ALA A 232 -12.71 6.98 9.44
N PHE A 233 -12.43 7.32 8.19
CA PHE A 233 -11.58 8.47 7.82
C PHE A 233 -12.38 9.76 7.66
N SER A 234 -13.71 9.66 7.54
CA SER A 234 -14.60 10.82 7.44
C SER A 234 -14.52 11.68 8.70
N ARG A 235 -14.77 12.97 8.55
CA ARG A 235 -14.72 13.95 9.64
C ARG A 235 -16.03 14.71 9.71
N GLN A 236 -16.30 15.32 10.85
CA GLN A 236 -17.46 16.21 10.99
C GLN A 236 -17.18 17.50 10.19
N LEU A 237 -17.71 17.57 8.98
CA LEU A 237 -17.60 18.67 8.03
C LEU A 237 -18.97 19.10 7.57
N MET A 238 -19.10 20.39 7.16
CA MET A 238 -20.35 20.91 6.58
C MET A 238 -20.56 20.45 5.14
N ALA A 239 -19.48 20.24 4.37
CA ALA A 239 -19.54 19.76 3.00
C ALA A 239 -20.05 18.31 2.91
N PRO A 240 -20.82 17.93 1.88
CA PRO A 240 -21.18 16.55 1.59
C PRO A 240 -19.95 15.65 1.51
N GLN A 241 -20.07 14.44 2.07
CA GLN A 241 -18.98 13.48 2.14
C GLN A 241 -19.32 12.24 1.32
N TYR A 242 -18.40 11.83 0.44
CA TYR A 242 -18.51 10.65 -0.41
C TYR A 242 -17.46 9.63 -0.01
N LEU A 243 -17.76 8.36 -0.24
CA LEU A 243 -16.85 7.25 0.05
C LEU A 243 -16.44 6.58 -1.25
N PHE A 244 -15.16 6.74 -1.64
CA PHE A 244 -14.57 6.06 -2.79
C PHE A 244 -13.44 5.17 -2.29
N PHE A 245 -13.61 3.89 -2.44
CA PHE A 245 -12.54 2.96 -2.08
C PHE A 245 -11.35 3.07 -3.04
N PRO A 246 -10.12 2.90 -2.55
CA PRO A 246 -8.98 2.64 -3.41
C PRO A 246 -9.25 1.44 -4.32
N CYS A 247 -8.68 1.47 -5.52
CA CYS A 247 -8.97 0.49 -6.55
C CYS A 247 -7.69 -0.03 -7.20
N ILE A 248 -7.81 -1.19 -7.84
CA ILE A 248 -6.80 -1.77 -8.72
C ILE A 248 -7.28 -1.73 -10.18
N ASP A 249 -6.34 -1.65 -11.12
CA ASP A 249 -6.66 -1.83 -12.52
C ASP A 249 -6.45 -3.30 -12.91
N PRO A 250 -7.52 -4.02 -13.32
CA PRO A 250 -7.45 -5.44 -13.67
C PRO A 250 -6.62 -5.71 -14.93
N LEU A 251 -6.38 -4.70 -15.76
CA LEU A 251 -5.60 -4.78 -17.01
C LEU A 251 -4.13 -4.35 -16.83
N SER A 252 -3.75 -3.88 -15.64
CA SER A 252 -2.37 -3.53 -15.35
C SER A 252 -1.46 -4.76 -15.32
N GLU A 253 -0.16 -4.56 -15.57
CA GLU A 253 0.86 -5.62 -15.48
C GLU A 253 0.80 -6.38 -14.15
N LYS A 254 0.46 -5.67 -13.08
CA LYS A 254 0.34 -6.24 -11.74
C LYS A 254 -0.91 -7.14 -11.56
N ASN A 255 -1.97 -6.96 -12.39
CA ASN A 255 -3.26 -7.60 -12.12
C ASN A 255 -3.86 -8.37 -13.31
N LYS A 256 -3.36 -8.14 -14.55
CA LYS A 256 -3.85 -8.83 -15.74
C LYS A 256 -3.70 -10.35 -15.63
N GLU A 257 -4.49 -11.09 -16.39
CA GLU A 257 -4.32 -12.54 -16.49
C GLU A 257 -2.94 -12.88 -17.06
N LEU A 258 -2.31 -13.93 -16.53
CA LEU A 258 -1.01 -14.42 -16.96
C LEU A 258 -1.11 -15.85 -17.49
N ASP A 259 -0.29 -16.14 -18.50
CA ASP A 259 -0.11 -17.50 -18.97
C ASP A 259 0.43 -18.39 -17.82
N PRO A 260 -0.16 -19.57 -17.57
CA PRO A 260 0.33 -20.53 -16.57
C PRO A 260 1.81 -20.90 -16.74
N ALA A 261 2.32 -20.93 -17.97
CA ALA A 261 3.73 -21.20 -18.26
C ALA A 261 4.64 -20.04 -17.79
N TYR A 262 4.16 -18.78 -17.89
CA TYR A 262 4.90 -17.64 -17.35
C TYR A 262 4.96 -17.68 -15.82
N ILE A 263 3.83 -18.02 -15.16
CA ILE A 263 3.78 -18.19 -13.69
C ILE A 263 4.77 -19.28 -13.25
N GLN A 264 4.79 -20.41 -13.97
CA GLN A 264 5.74 -21.51 -13.68
C GLN A 264 7.18 -21.03 -13.83
N LYS A 265 7.48 -20.35 -14.94
CA LYS A 265 8.83 -19.80 -15.18
C LYS A 265 9.28 -18.88 -14.06
N VAL A 266 8.44 -17.96 -13.59
CA VAL A 266 8.77 -17.05 -12.48
C VAL A 266 9.06 -17.83 -11.20
N CYS A 267 8.25 -18.85 -10.89
CA CYS A 267 8.49 -19.70 -9.72
C CYS A 267 9.82 -20.48 -9.82
N ASP A 268 10.11 -21.06 -10.99
CA ASP A 268 11.36 -21.78 -11.25
C ASP A 268 12.57 -20.85 -11.13
N ASP A 269 12.48 -19.65 -11.70
CA ASP A 269 13.51 -18.62 -11.65
C ASP A 269 13.85 -18.22 -10.19
N PHE A 270 12.84 -18.16 -9.30
CA PHE A 270 13.03 -17.83 -7.88
C PHE A 270 13.22 -19.07 -6.98
N GLY A 271 13.21 -20.30 -7.54
CA GLY A 271 13.38 -21.53 -6.78
C GLY A 271 12.19 -21.93 -5.92
N ILE A 272 10.99 -21.49 -6.30
CA ILE A 272 9.73 -21.79 -5.64
C ILE A 272 9.15 -23.09 -6.21
N ASP A 273 8.87 -24.06 -5.36
CA ASP A 273 8.29 -25.36 -5.74
C ASP A 273 6.76 -25.30 -5.69
N ARG A 274 6.13 -25.24 -6.86
CA ARG A 274 4.67 -25.17 -6.98
C ARG A 274 3.94 -26.47 -6.65
N SER A 275 4.65 -27.57 -6.43
CA SER A 275 4.03 -28.82 -5.96
C SER A 275 3.68 -28.77 -4.46
N ARG A 276 4.22 -27.79 -3.74
CA ARG A 276 4.01 -27.57 -2.29
C ARG A 276 3.17 -26.30 -2.07
N PRO A 277 2.35 -26.24 -1.02
CA PRO A 277 1.63 -25.02 -0.66
C PRO A 277 2.58 -23.82 -0.45
N ILE A 278 2.13 -22.64 -0.91
CA ILE A 278 2.89 -21.40 -0.85
C ILE A 278 2.12 -20.37 -0.02
N VAL A 279 2.70 -19.98 1.11
CA VAL A 279 2.26 -18.82 1.88
C VAL A 279 3.00 -17.59 1.36
N THR A 280 2.30 -16.51 1.03
CA THR A 280 2.94 -15.34 0.40
C THR A 280 2.56 -14.05 1.11
N GLN A 281 3.54 -13.19 1.38
CA GLN A 281 3.32 -11.77 1.68
C GLN A 281 3.97 -10.92 0.60
N ILE A 282 3.18 -10.02 0.03
CA ILE A 282 3.67 -8.98 -0.89
C ILE A 282 3.58 -7.63 -0.18
N SER A 283 4.73 -7.04 0.13
CA SER A 283 4.79 -5.73 0.77
C SER A 283 6.19 -5.13 0.66
N ARG A 284 6.31 -3.81 0.88
CA ARG A 284 7.63 -3.23 1.20
C ARG A 284 8.16 -3.90 2.48
N PHE A 285 9.48 -3.94 2.61
CA PHE A 285 10.12 -4.32 3.88
C PHE A 285 10.02 -3.14 4.86
N ASP A 286 8.94 -3.14 5.64
CA ASP A 286 8.49 -2.07 6.52
C ASP A 286 7.93 -2.72 7.80
N ARG A 287 8.29 -2.22 8.98
CA ARG A 287 7.83 -2.77 10.27
C ARG A 287 6.31 -2.78 10.40
N LEU A 288 5.63 -1.78 9.83
CA LEU A 288 4.17 -1.74 9.85
C LEU A 288 3.51 -2.86 9.04
N LYS A 289 4.26 -3.54 8.16
CA LYS A 289 3.80 -4.73 7.43
C LYS A 289 4.04 -6.03 8.17
N ASP A 290 4.79 -5.99 9.26
CA ASP A 290 5.09 -7.11 10.18
C ASP A 290 5.61 -8.39 9.46
N PRO A 291 6.62 -8.29 8.58
CA PRO A 291 7.14 -9.47 7.88
C PRO A 291 7.76 -10.49 8.84
N VAL A 292 8.36 -10.05 9.94
CA VAL A 292 8.90 -10.92 10.98
C VAL A 292 7.80 -11.73 11.66
N GLY A 293 6.65 -11.09 11.96
CA GLY A 293 5.49 -11.80 12.50
C GLY A 293 4.87 -12.79 11.51
N VAL A 294 4.99 -12.54 10.19
CA VAL A 294 4.59 -13.52 9.18
C VAL A 294 5.54 -14.74 9.18
N ILE A 295 6.86 -14.54 9.32
CA ILE A 295 7.83 -15.64 9.46
C ILE A 295 7.50 -16.47 10.71
N GLN A 296 7.18 -15.83 11.84
CA GLN A 296 6.80 -16.52 13.07
C GLN A 296 5.54 -17.38 12.86
N ALA A 297 4.50 -16.82 12.24
CA ALA A 297 3.28 -17.55 11.92
C ALA A 297 3.55 -18.73 10.98
N TYR A 298 4.35 -18.51 9.93
CA TYR A 298 4.76 -19.55 9.01
C TYR A 298 5.53 -20.70 9.71
N LYS A 299 6.53 -20.38 10.54
CA LYS A 299 7.31 -21.39 11.28
C LYS A 299 6.43 -22.25 12.20
N LEU A 300 5.37 -21.69 12.74
CA LEU A 300 4.38 -22.44 13.52
C LEU A 300 3.52 -23.32 12.61
N ALA A 301 3.02 -22.80 11.49
CA ALA A 301 2.20 -23.55 10.55
C ALA A 301 2.98 -24.70 9.89
N LYS A 302 4.26 -24.51 9.56
CA LYS A 302 5.15 -25.49 8.95
C LYS A 302 5.32 -26.77 9.80
N LYS A 303 5.10 -26.68 11.10
CA LYS A 303 5.12 -27.87 11.98
C LYS A 303 4.00 -28.88 11.67
N TYR A 304 2.95 -28.43 11.00
CA TYR A 304 1.74 -29.22 10.72
C TYR A 304 1.53 -29.50 9.22
N VAL A 305 2.02 -28.62 8.35
CA VAL A 305 1.87 -28.73 6.89
C VAL A 305 3.19 -28.36 6.24
N ASP A 306 3.69 -29.22 5.36
CA ASP A 306 4.87 -28.92 4.56
C ASP A 306 4.54 -27.85 3.54
N CYS A 307 5.06 -26.63 3.74
CA CYS A 307 4.79 -25.46 2.93
C CYS A 307 6.02 -24.55 2.80
N GLN A 308 5.97 -23.61 1.89
CA GLN A 308 6.98 -22.60 1.66
C GLN A 308 6.45 -21.20 2.02
N LEU A 309 7.35 -20.28 2.39
CA LEU A 309 7.04 -18.87 2.58
C LEU A 309 7.74 -18.03 1.52
N VAL A 310 7.00 -17.19 0.84
CA VAL A 310 7.53 -16.17 -0.08
C VAL A 310 7.25 -14.79 0.49
N LEU A 311 8.30 -14.05 0.83
CA LEU A 311 8.24 -12.63 1.17
C LEU A 311 8.81 -11.84 0.01
N ALA A 312 7.98 -11.10 -0.70
CA ALA A 312 8.39 -10.37 -1.89
C ALA A 312 7.93 -8.91 -1.87
N GLY A 313 8.83 -8.03 -2.31
CA GLY A 313 8.58 -6.61 -2.43
C GLY A 313 9.88 -5.85 -2.62
N GLY A 314 9.81 -4.53 -2.71
CA GLY A 314 10.97 -3.65 -2.82
C GLY A 314 10.95 -2.59 -1.74
N GLY A 315 12.13 -2.10 -1.37
CA GLY A 315 12.28 -0.82 -0.66
C GLY A 315 12.19 0.33 -1.66
N ALA A 316 11.79 1.52 -1.23
CA ALA A 316 12.17 2.72 -1.91
C ALA A 316 13.72 2.81 -1.84
N THR A 317 14.38 3.16 -2.94
CA THR A 317 15.85 3.22 -3.05
C THR A 317 16.49 4.22 -2.07
N ASP A 318 15.67 5.05 -1.45
CA ASP A 318 16.00 6.13 -0.51
C ASP A 318 15.44 5.89 0.91
N ASP A 319 14.92 4.68 1.21
CA ASP A 319 14.36 4.33 2.51
C ASP A 319 15.38 3.54 3.37
N PRO A 320 16.11 4.19 4.29
CA PRO A 320 17.06 3.52 5.16
C PRO A 320 16.40 2.52 6.14
N GLU A 321 15.13 2.69 6.48
CA GLU A 321 14.37 1.76 7.31
C GLU A 321 14.15 0.42 6.59
N GLY A 322 13.89 0.46 5.28
CA GLY A 322 13.67 -0.74 4.46
C GLY A 322 14.87 -1.71 4.49
N ALA A 323 16.10 -1.17 4.49
CA ALA A 323 17.31 -1.99 4.57
C ALA A 323 17.45 -2.67 5.95
N ILE A 324 17.12 -1.95 7.03
CA ILE A 324 17.15 -2.49 8.40
C ILE A 324 16.12 -3.61 8.55
N VAL A 325 14.89 -3.37 8.10
CA VAL A 325 13.81 -4.36 8.18
C VAL A 325 14.13 -5.60 7.33
N LEU A 326 14.72 -5.42 6.15
CA LEU A 326 15.17 -6.55 5.33
C LEU A 326 16.19 -7.41 6.07
N GLN A 327 17.14 -6.79 6.79
CA GLN A 327 18.11 -7.50 7.61
C GLN A 327 17.41 -8.28 8.75
N GLU A 328 16.49 -7.65 9.48
CA GLU A 328 15.68 -8.30 10.52
C GLU A 328 14.90 -9.51 9.98
N VAL A 329 14.35 -9.38 8.76
CA VAL A 329 13.65 -10.48 8.06
C VAL A 329 14.59 -11.63 7.73
N MET A 330 15.81 -11.33 7.23
CA MET A 330 16.81 -12.36 6.94
C MET A 330 17.25 -13.09 8.22
N GLU A 331 17.47 -12.37 9.31
CA GLU A 331 17.79 -12.95 10.62
C GLU A 331 16.66 -13.82 11.16
N ALA A 332 15.42 -13.34 11.07
CA ALA A 332 14.24 -14.10 11.50
C ALA A 332 14.00 -15.36 10.65
N ALA A 333 14.30 -15.32 9.34
CA ALA A 333 14.25 -16.50 8.48
C ALA A 333 15.28 -17.56 8.92
N GLY A 334 16.50 -17.13 9.24
CA GLY A 334 17.62 -18.02 9.56
C GLY A 334 18.06 -18.81 8.32
N GLU A 335 18.37 -20.09 8.51
CA GLU A 335 18.82 -20.99 7.45
C GLU A 335 17.69 -21.84 6.84
N ASP A 336 16.41 -21.49 7.07
CA ASP A 336 15.27 -22.23 6.53
C ASP A 336 15.22 -22.10 4.99
N PRO A 337 15.48 -23.18 4.21
CA PRO A 337 15.54 -23.12 2.75
C PRO A 337 14.16 -22.88 2.10
N ASP A 338 13.08 -23.04 2.86
CA ASP A 338 11.71 -22.83 2.40
C ASP A 338 11.22 -21.41 2.66
N VAL A 339 12.04 -20.52 3.22
CA VAL A 339 11.77 -19.08 3.32
C VAL A 339 12.50 -18.35 2.21
N ILE A 340 11.73 -17.87 1.23
CA ILE A 340 12.24 -17.22 0.03
C ILE A 340 11.99 -15.72 0.17
N ILE A 341 13.07 -14.94 0.27
CA ILE A 341 13.02 -13.47 0.43
C ILE A 341 13.46 -12.83 -0.88
N LEU A 342 12.58 -12.05 -1.47
CA LEU A 342 12.76 -11.41 -2.78
C LEU A 342 12.68 -9.89 -2.63
N ASN A 343 13.84 -9.24 -2.62
CA ASN A 343 13.92 -7.78 -2.75
C ASN A 343 13.88 -7.43 -4.24
N LEU A 344 12.73 -7.00 -4.72
CA LEU A 344 12.42 -6.79 -6.13
C LEU A 344 12.46 -5.30 -6.47
N PRO A 345 12.95 -4.93 -7.66
CA PRO A 345 12.89 -3.55 -8.13
C PRO A 345 11.42 -3.08 -8.32
N PRO A 346 11.17 -1.76 -8.29
CA PRO A 346 9.81 -1.20 -8.35
C PRO A 346 9.01 -1.59 -9.62
N TRP A 347 9.70 -1.97 -10.69
CA TRP A 347 9.08 -2.36 -11.97
C TRP A 347 8.79 -3.85 -12.13
N SER A 348 8.93 -4.65 -11.05
CA SER A 348 8.65 -6.09 -11.06
C SER A 348 7.15 -6.42 -10.95
N ALA A 349 6.30 -5.65 -11.61
CA ALA A 349 4.85 -5.80 -11.54
C ALA A 349 4.37 -7.18 -12.03
N LEU A 350 5.01 -7.73 -13.09
CA LEU A 350 4.66 -9.06 -13.63
C LEU A 350 5.10 -10.18 -12.70
N GLU A 351 6.27 -10.08 -12.08
CA GLU A 351 6.76 -11.05 -11.10
C GLU A 351 5.86 -11.06 -9.86
N ILE A 352 5.50 -9.89 -9.34
CA ILE A 352 4.53 -9.78 -8.23
C ILE A 352 3.18 -10.41 -8.59
N ASN A 353 2.68 -10.15 -9.81
CA ASN A 353 1.45 -10.77 -10.30
C ASN A 353 1.56 -12.31 -10.31
N ALA A 354 2.66 -12.84 -10.87
CA ALA A 354 2.91 -14.27 -10.94
C ALA A 354 3.02 -14.91 -9.56
N LEU A 355 3.74 -14.28 -8.62
CA LEU A 355 3.89 -14.75 -7.24
C LEU A 355 2.56 -14.80 -6.51
N GLN A 356 1.72 -13.75 -6.64
CA GLN A 356 0.38 -13.76 -6.06
C GLN A 356 -0.49 -14.86 -6.67
N ARG A 357 -0.43 -15.09 -7.99
CA ARG A 357 -1.19 -16.18 -8.66
C ARG A 357 -0.69 -17.58 -8.29
N ALA A 358 0.59 -17.73 -7.98
CA ALA A 358 1.16 -19.00 -7.53
C ALA A 358 0.81 -19.32 -6.06
N SER A 359 0.40 -18.33 -5.27
CA SER A 359 0.16 -18.48 -3.84
C SER A 359 -1.01 -19.42 -3.55
N THR A 360 -0.88 -20.22 -2.48
CA THR A 360 -2.01 -20.96 -1.88
C THR A 360 -2.80 -20.04 -0.95
N VAL A 361 -2.11 -19.16 -0.22
CA VAL A 361 -2.69 -18.14 0.65
C VAL A 361 -1.83 -16.89 0.64
N VAL A 362 -2.49 -15.73 0.59
CA VAL A 362 -1.83 -14.44 0.78
C VAL A 362 -2.04 -13.98 2.23
N VAL A 363 -0.96 -13.61 2.90
CA VAL A 363 -0.97 -13.12 4.28
C VAL A 363 -0.64 -11.63 4.30
N GLN A 364 -1.48 -10.81 4.94
CA GLN A 364 -1.25 -9.40 5.14
C GLN A 364 -1.37 -9.06 6.63
N LYS A 365 -0.30 -9.30 7.37
CA LYS A 365 -0.26 -9.17 8.83
C LYS A 365 0.13 -7.76 9.29
N SER A 366 -0.28 -6.71 8.55
CA SER A 366 0.05 -5.32 8.87
C SER A 366 -0.41 -4.93 10.28
N LEU A 367 0.46 -4.22 11.00
CA LEU A 367 0.15 -3.60 12.30
C LEU A 367 -0.65 -2.31 12.09
N LYS A 368 -0.41 -1.61 10.98
CA LYS A 368 -1.13 -0.42 10.54
C LYS A 368 -1.22 -0.41 9.03
N GLU A 369 -2.40 -0.04 8.50
CA GLU A 369 -2.65 -0.02 7.06
C GLU A 369 -3.64 1.09 6.71
N GLY A 370 -3.39 1.82 5.63
CA GLY A 370 -4.37 2.75 5.08
C GLY A 370 -5.54 1.99 4.47
N PHE A 371 -5.28 1.26 3.38
CA PHE A 371 -6.28 0.42 2.72
C PHE A 371 -5.78 -1.02 2.50
N GLY A 372 -4.53 -1.18 2.02
CA GLY A 372 -3.94 -2.48 1.76
C GLY A 372 -4.30 -3.05 0.39
N LEU A 373 -3.91 -2.37 -0.69
CA LEU A 373 -4.20 -2.82 -2.07
C LEU A 373 -3.70 -4.24 -2.36
N THR A 374 -2.67 -4.71 -1.66
CA THR A 374 -2.20 -6.10 -1.77
C THR A 374 -3.28 -7.12 -1.41
N VAL A 375 -4.16 -6.79 -0.47
CA VAL A 375 -5.35 -7.61 -0.15
C VAL A 375 -6.29 -7.66 -1.36
N THR A 376 -6.62 -6.49 -1.92
CA THR A 376 -7.44 -6.40 -3.15
C THR A 376 -6.83 -7.20 -4.29
N GLU A 377 -5.52 -7.10 -4.50
CA GLU A 377 -4.78 -7.82 -5.54
C GLU A 377 -4.82 -9.34 -5.35
N GLY A 378 -4.66 -9.83 -4.11
CA GLY A 378 -4.77 -11.25 -3.76
C GLY A 378 -6.17 -11.80 -4.02
N LEU A 379 -7.20 -11.10 -3.54
CA LEU A 379 -8.61 -11.45 -3.77
C LEU A 379 -8.97 -11.44 -5.26
N TRP A 380 -8.48 -10.45 -6.03
CA TRP A 380 -8.67 -10.39 -7.47
C TRP A 380 -8.15 -11.62 -8.21
N LYS A 381 -7.06 -12.19 -7.73
CA LYS A 381 -6.42 -13.39 -8.29
C LYS A 381 -6.99 -14.70 -7.74
N GLU A 382 -8.17 -14.65 -7.10
CA GLU A 382 -8.83 -15.78 -6.45
C GLU A 382 -7.96 -16.47 -5.40
N ARG A 383 -7.09 -15.69 -4.73
CA ARG A 383 -6.31 -16.22 -3.61
C ARG A 383 -7.00 -15.89 -2.31
N PRO A 384 -7.22 -16.88 -1.43
CA PRO A 384 -7.71 -16.59 -0.09
C PRO A 384 -6.71 -15.70 0.63
N VAL A 385 -7.22 -14.72 1.36
CA VAL A 385 -6.40 -13.76 2.11
C VAL A 385 -6.64 -13.93 3.60
N VAL A 386 -5.56 -14.00 4.37
CA VAL A 386 -5.56 -13.89 5.84
C VAL A 386 -4.91 -12.58 6.21
N ALA A 387 -5.65 -11.67 6.83
CA ALA A 387 -5.15 -10.33 7.09
C ALA A 387 -5.51 -9.81 8.49
N ASN A 388 -4.66 -8.95 9.05
CA ASN A 388 -4.97 -8.26 10.30
C ASN A 388 -6.14 -7.30 10.11
N LYS A 389 -7.02 -7.24 11.13
CA LYS A 389 -8.20 -6.36 11.17
C LYS A 389 -7.80 -4.92 11.49
N VAL A 390 -7.11 -4.25 10.54
CA VAL A 390 -6.60 -2.88 10.71
C VAL A 390 -6.91 -2.02 9.49
N GLY A 391 -7.07 -0.71 9.70
CA GLY A 391 -7.29 0.28 8.65
C GLY A 391 -8.46 -0.06 7.72
N GLY A 392 -8.24 0.00 6.41
CA GLY A 392 -9.22 -0.32 5.38
C GLY A 392 -9.34 -1.80 5.01
N ILE A 393 -8.57 -2.70 5.62
CA ILE A 393 -8.64 -4.15 5.32
C ILE A 393 -10.04 -4.74 5.60
N PRO A 394 -10.72 -4.40 6.72
CA PRO A 394 -12.07 -4.91 6.99
C PRO A 394 -13.13 -4.48 5.98
N LEU A 395 -12.86 -3.51 5.12
CA LEU A 395 -13.76 -3.11 4.04
C LEU A 395 -13.67 -4.04 2.82
N GLN A 396 -12.60 -4.83 2.73
CA GLN A 396 -12.28 -5.71 1.61
C GLN A 396 -12.61 -7.18 1.89
N ILE A 397 -12.56 -7.57 3.17
CA ILE A 397 -12.75 -8.95 3.61
C ILE A 397 -13.99 -9.05 4.49
N GLU A 398 -14.94 -9.87 4.05
CA GLU A 398 -16.01 -10.41 4.89
C GLU A 398 -15.47 -11.69 5.55
N ASP A 399 -15.29 -11.64 6.88
CA ASP A 399 -14.62 -12.69 7.65
C ASP A 399 -15.31 -14.05 7.50
N GLY A 400 -14.55 -15.06 7.11
CA GLY A 400 -15.04 -16.43 6.87
C GLY A 400 -15.80 -16.61 5.55
N VAL A 401 -16.01 -15.55 4.76
CA VAL A 401 -16.76 -15.59 3.47
C VAL A 401 -15.86 -15.31 2.28
N THR A 402 -15.05 -14.25 2.33
CA THR A 402 -14.15 -13.84 1.25
C THR A 402 -12.67 -13.90 1.62
N GLY A 403 -12.38 -14.24 2.88
CA GLY A 403 -11.06 -14.33 3.47
C GLY A 403 -11.19 -14.39 4.99
N TYR A 404 -10.08 -14.23 5.69
CA TYR A 404 -10.09 -14.22 7.16
C TYR A 404 -9.47 -12.95 7.71
N LEU A 405 -10.12 -12.38 8.73
CA LEU A 405 -9.63 -11.28 9.55
C LEU A 405 -9.08 -11.83 10.88
N VAL A 406 -7.85 -11.44 11.22
CA VAL A 406 -7.17 -11.89 12.43
C VAL A 406 -6.68 -10.71 13.25
N THR A 407 -6.37 -10.94 14.54
CA THR A 407 -5.90 -9.89 15.46
C THR A 407 -4.57 -10.24 16.15
N ASN A 408 -4.12 -11.49 16.00
CA ASN A 408 -2.87 -11.98 16.60
C ASN A 408 -2.24 -13.09 15.74
N THR A 409 -1.05 -13.52 16.13
CA THR A 409 -0.29 -14.54 15.40
C THR A 409 -0.95 -15.90 15.46
N GLU A 410 -1.53 -16.29 16.58
CA GLU A 410 -2.17 -17.58 16.79
C GLU A 410 -3.37 -17.77 15.86
N GLN A 411 -4.24 -16.75 15.76
CA GLN A 411 -5.35 -16.75 14.80
C GLN A 411 -4.84 -16.80 13.36
N CYS A 412 -3.75 -16.08 13.04
CA CYS A 412 -3.15 -16.14 11.71
C CYS A 412 -2.71 -17.56 11.36
N VAL A 413 -2.02 -18.25 12.28
CA VAL A 413 -1.61 -19.66 12.12
C VAL A 413 -2.82 -20.56 11.90
N GLU A 414 -3.85 -20.45 12.74
CA GLU A 414 -5.08 -21.23 12.63
C GLU A 414 -5.74 -21.08 11.25
N ARG A 415 -5.89 -19.86 10.77
CA ARG A 415 -6.54 -19.59 9.47
C ARG A 415 -5.69 -19.98 8.28
N VAL A 416 -4.38 -19.81 8.36
CA VAL A 416 -3.44 -20.31 7.35
C VAL A 416 -3.52 -21.83 7.27
N LEU A 417 -3.43 -22.54 8.42
CA LEU A 417 -3.55 -24.01 8.43
C LEU A 417 -4.88 -24.49 7.87
N MET A 418 -5.99 -23.84 8.21
CA MET A 418 -7.31 -24.17 7.66
C MET A 418 -7.31 -24.11 6.13
N ILE A 419 -6.74 -23.04 5.55
CA ILE A 419 -6.66 -22.88 4.09
C ILE A 419 -5.75 -23.94 3.47
N LEU A 420 -4.58 -24.22 4.07
CA LEU A 420 -3.62 -25.20 3.56
C LEU A 420 -4.15 -26.64 3.61
N GLN A 421 -5.00 -26.96 4.59
CA GLN A 421 -5.55 -28.30 4.80
C GLN A 421 -6.90 -28.52 4.07
N HIS A 422 -7.58 -27.44 3.66
CA HIS A 422 -8.90 -27.51 3.03
C HIS A 422 -8.92 -26.72 1.69
N PRO A 423 -8.41 -27.31 0.60
CA PRO A 423 -8.34 -26.64 -0.71
C PRO A 423 -9.70 -26.21 -1.27
N ASP A 424 -10.78 -26.94 -0.94
CA ASP A 424 -12.15 -26.58 -1.29
C ASP A 424 -12.61 -25.28 -0.65
N VAL A 425 -12.29 -25.06 0.60
CA VAL A 425 -12.53 -23.78 1.32
C VAL A 425 -11.70 -22.66 0.69
N ALA A 426 -10.43 -22.92 0.39
CA ALA A 426 -9.55 -21.96 -0.27
C ALA A 426 -10.13 -21.45 -1.61
N ILE A 427 -10.61 -22.37 -2.45
CA ILE A 427 -11.24 -22.05 -3.75
C ILE A 427 -12.48 -21.18 -3.54
N GLN A 428 -13.38 -21.55 -2.62
CA GLN A 428 -14.61 -20.81 -2.37
C GLN A 428 -14.33 -19.38 -1.86
N LEU A 429 -13.41 -19.22 -0.91
CA LEU A 429 -12.99 -17.90 -0.41
C LEU A 429 -12.43 -17.04 -1.55
N GLY A 430 -11.56 -17.61 -2.38
CA GLY A 430 -10.94 -16.92 -3.50
C GLY A 430 -11.97 -16.44 -4.54
N GLN A 431 -12.88 -17.30 -4.97
CA GLN A 431 -13.93 -16.96 -5.95
C GLN A 431 -14.86 -15.84 -5.43
N ARG A 432 -15.31 -15.96 -4.17
CA ARG A 432 -16.14 -14.91 -3.55
C ARG A 432 -15.37 -13.60 -3.39
N GLY A 433 -14.10 -13.68 -3.00
CA GLY A 433 -13.21 -12.52 -2.87
C GLY A 433 -13.06 -11.78 -4.22
N ARG A 434 -12.83 -12.52 -5.32
CA ARG A 434 -12.75 -11.92 -6.66
C ARG A 434 -14.02 -11.18 -7.05
N GLU A 435 -15.20 -11.74 -6.75
CA GLU A 435 -16.45 -11.09 -7.08
C GLU A 435 -16.69 -9.80 -6.30
N VAL A 436 -16.28 -9.75 -5.02
CA VAL A 436 -16.32 -8.53 -4.22
C VAL A 436 -15.38 -7.45 -4.81
N VAL A 437 -14.16 -7.84 -5.22
CA VAL A 437 -13.22 -6.92 -5.89
C VAL A 437 -13.78 -6.42 -7.22
N ARG A 438 -14.35 -7.30 -8.04
CA ARG A 438 -14.94 -6.95 -9.34
C ARG A 438 -15.98 -5.84 -9.20
N ARG A 439 -16.84 -5.94 -8.19
CA ARG A 439 -17.94 -4.98 -7.99
C ARG A 439 -17.49 -3.66 -7.39
N ASN A 440 -16.51 -3.66 -6.49
CA ASN A 440 -16.26 -2.53 -5.60
C ASN A 440 -14.89 -1.88 -5.74
N PHE A 441 -13.88 -2.64 -6.19
CA PHE A 441 -12.48 -2.22 -6.03
C PHE A 441 -11.69 -2.20 -7.36
N LEU A 442 -12.38 -2.23 -8.50
CA LEU A 442 -11.75 -2.04 -9.81
C LEU A 442 -11.74 -0.55 -10.22
N SER A 443 -10.81 -0.19 -11.10
CA SER A 443 -10.71 1.13 -11.70
C SER A 443 -12.02 1.60 -12.35
N THR A 444 -12.81 0.67 -12.91
CA THR A 444 -14.14 0.95 -13.47
C THR A 444 -15.18 1.32 -12.42
N ALA A 445 -15.14 0.71 -11.23
CA ALA A 445 -16.00 1.10 -10.11
C ALA A 445 -15.61 2.51 -9.59
N ASN A 446 -14.32 2.81 -9.55
CA ASN A 446 -13.84 4.15 -9.19
C ASN A 446 -14.26 5.20 -10.24
N LEU A 447 -14.14 4.88 -11.54
CA LEU A 447 -14.64 5.73 -12.64
C LEU A 447 -16.14 6.00 -12.48
N ARG A 448 -16.96 4.98 -12.20
CA ARG A 448 -18.40 5.13 -11.93
C ARG A 448 -18.67 6.13 -10.79
N ASN A 449 -17.91 6.01 -9.70
CA ASN A 449 -18.06 6.88 -8.55
C ASN A 449 -17.73 8.35 -8.88
N TYR A 450 -16.66 8.60 -9.66
CA TYR A 450 -16.34 9.95 -10.13
C TYR A 450 -17.39 10.51 -11.07
N LEU A 451 -17.90 9.72 -12.03
CA LEU A 451 -18.95 10.16 -12.93
C LEU A 451 -20.23 10.54 -12.17
N ARG A 452 -20.63 9.76 -11.17
CA ARG A 452 -21.78 10.07 -10.31
C ARG A 452 -21.54 11.35 -9.49
N LEU A 453 -20.37 11.50 -8.87
CA LEU A 453 -20.04 12.71 -8.11
C LEU A 453 -20.02 13.96 -9.01
N PHE A 454 -19.43 13.87 -10.19
CA PHE A 454 -19.40 14.98 -11.14
C PHE A 454 -20.81 15.36 -11.59
N HIS A 455 -21.67 14.36 -11.83
CA HIS A 455 -23.08 14.58 -12.13
C HIS A 455 -23.79 15.29 -10.97
N ASP A 456 -23.68 14.80 -9.74
CA ASP A 456 -24.34 15.38 -8.57
C ASP A 456 -23.94 16.83 -8.31
N LEU A 457 -22.71 17.22 -8.68
CA LEU A 457 -22.20 18.57 -8.48
C LEU A 457 -22.49 19.54 -9.64
N THR A 458 -22.75 19.03 -10.86
CA THR A 458 -22.83 19.88 -12.06
C THR A 458 -24.18 19.88 -12.76
N VAL A 459 -24.97 18.82 -12.55
CA VAL A 459 -26.28 18.70 -13.18
C VAL A 459 -27.35 19.15 -12.20
N ASP A 460 -28.06 20.21 -12.54
CA ASP A 460 -29.14 20.74 -11.71
C ASP A 460 -30.27 19.71 -11.62
N SER A 461 -30.62 19.29 -10.41
CA SER A 461 -31.73 18.34 -10.16
C SER A 461 -33.09 18.81 -10.70
N SER A 462 -33.21 20.11 -11.04
CA SER A 462 -34.39 20.64 -11.71
C SER A 462 -34.58 20.18 -13.17
N THR A 463 -33.53 19.58 -13.79
CA THR A 463 -33.57 19.13 -15.19
C THR A 463 -34.27 17.77 -15.36
N TYR A 464 -34.57 17.07 -14.26
CA TYR A 464 -35.20 15.74 -14.23
C TYR A 464 -36.62 15.71 -13.61
N MET A 465 -37.29 16.86 -13.44
CA MET A 465 -38.71 16.82 -13.16
C MET A 465 -39.47 16.72 -14.48
N PRO A 466 -40.30 15.68 -14.70
CA PRO A 466 -41.13 15.52 -15.88
C PRO A 466 -42.24 16.57 -15.91
#